data_65ebc20c5fe95a7742ad21dcc3b08836
#
_entry.id   65ebc20c5fe95a7742ad21dcc3b08836
#
_cell.length_a   1.000
_cell.length_b   1.000
_cell.length_c   1.000
_cell.angle_alpha   90.00
_cell.angle_beta   90.00
_cell.angle_gamma   90.00
#
_symmetry.space_group_name_H-M   'P 1'
#
loop_
_entity.id
_entity.type
_entity.pdbx_description
1 polymer ?
#
loop_
_entity_poly.entity_id
_entity_poly.type
_entity_poly.pdbx_seq_one_letter_code
_entity_poly.pdbx_strand_id
1 'polypeptide(L)'
;MLELRHRPQQLTTPRLRTAIAVALLTITAPALAALSDSEMAARDAENKRLTAELMAKPNELTQPLQSKYNHVITYGQSLASAAEGWPALSVAPRYDNLMLGDSPRSAAFSGATFKPVGGAAFTPLRAVVQQKSNAAVLLDAEKVAKLDPKAQEEGESVEVGALNMARRLYLHHLGRDTDPDHLLVASNASTSGRSVAQLSKSGGTNEYRRVTQAVDQAKALADAQQASYSISAFFWLQGEFDYSHTNGGKNDKDYYKAKLRQLRDDLYADTAKAIAGQEKMPAFFSYQTDAKSSVKDGSLAIGMAQWELAQEEPGWYLVGPVYPYTDKGVHLSSNGYRWFGQMLGKVYHHVVVERKGWTPLAPRQATLNGRDVLIDFYVPHPPLAFDQPYIGHQARDVKDKGFVLRDDQGEVPIDAVDIVADTIVRLRAGRDLSGQPRISYASHQVGGAGQLRDSDPMRADATYEYLPDLMPAEANIKALVHQPYPLHNWSIAFDIAAEKGTPPHQPVSE
;
A
#
# COMPACT_ATOMS: atom_id res chain seq x y z
N MET A 1 57.63 26.89 -71.65
CA MET A 1 58.21 28.22 -72.05
C MET A 1 58.21 29.01 -70.81
N LEU A 2 59.42 29.23 -70.36
CA LEU A 2 60.10 30.44 -69.88
C LEU A 2 59.38 31.17 -68.71
N GLU A 3 59.99 31.07 -67.54
CA GLU A 3 60.99 32.04 -66.93
C GLU A 3 60.33 33.34 -66.52
N LEU A 4 60.50 33.88 -65.33
CA LEU A 4 61.68 34.27 -64.57
C LEU A 4 61.31 34.73 -63.13
N ARG A 5 62.03 34.25 -62.19
CA ARG A 5 62.63 34.90 -61.00
C ARG A 5 62.36 36.40 -60.73
N HIS A 6 62.03 36.67 -59.43
CA HIS A 6 62.80 37.61 -58.61
C HIS A 6 62.47 37.49 -57.10
N ARG A 7 63.50 37.24 -56.27
CA ARG A 7 63.51 37.56 -54.82
C ARG A 7 63.92 39.02 -54.66
N PRO A 8 63.46 39.71 -53.63
CA PRO A 8 64.43 40.17 -52.66
C PRO A 8 64.06 40.12 -51.18
N GLN A 9 65.07 39.89 -50.42
CA GLN A 9 65.51 40.47 -49.14
C GLN A 9 64.62 40.44 -47.89
N GLN A 10 65.23 39.78 -46.93
CA GLN A 10 64.85 39.73 -45.49
C GLN A 10 64.96 41.09 -44.82
N LEU A 11 64.00 41.42 -43.96
CA LEU A 11 64.12 42.39 -42.89
C LEU A 11 63.70 41.70 -41.57
N THR A 12 64.70 41.55 -40.72
CA THR A 12 64.57 41.00 -39.35
C THR A 12 64.08 42.08 -38.40
N THR A 13 62.93 41.82 -37.72
CA THR A 13 62.53 42.58 -36.56
C THR A 13 62.34 41.63 -35.36
N PRO A 14 62.74 41.94 -34.13
CA PRO A 14 62.65 41.01 -32.98
C PRO A 14 61.27 40.94 -32.46
N ARG A 15 60.75 39.72 -32.35
CA ARG A 15 59.47 39.44 -31.68
C ARG A 15 59.66 39.34 -30.17
N LEU A 16 59.11 40.30 -29.45
CA LEU A 16 58.87 40.25 -28.01
C LEU A 16 57.86 39.14 -27.71
N ARG A 17 58.25 38.06 -27.02
CA ARG A 17 57.38 37.02 -26.52
C ARG A 17 56.86 37.45 -25.17
N THR A 18 55.60 37.94 -25.10
CA THR A 18 54.82 38.11 -23.87
C THR A 18 54.25 36.76 -23.52
N ALA A 19 54.72 36.13 -22.49
CA ALA A 19 54.19 34.93 -21.92
C ALA A 19 52.94 35.34 -21.06
N ILE A 20 51.76 35.06 -21.55
CA ILE A 20 50.49 35.13 -20.75
C ILE A 20 50.44 33.85 -19.94
N ALA A 21 50.69 33.94 -18.63
CA ALA A 21 50.40 32.87 -17.67
C ALA A 21 48.90 32.85 -17.43
N VAL A 22 48.21 31.87 -18.01
CA VAL A 22 46.79 31.56 -17.65
C VAL A 22 46.83 30.81 -16.33
N ALA A 23 46.55 31.52 -15.24
CA ALA A 23 46.27 30.88 -13.96
C ALA A 23 44.94 30.18 -14.07
N LEU A 24 44.91 28.84 -14.18
CA LEU A 24 43.74 28.04 -13.94
C LEU A 24 43.40 28.16 -12.45
N LEU A 25 42.43 29.02 -12.11
CA LEU A 25 41.74 28.92 -10.84
C LEU A 25 40.88 27.65 -10.90
N THR A 26 41.35 26.57 -10.33
CA THR A 26 40.50 25.43 -9.96
C THR A 26 39.60 25.89 -8.81
N ILE A 27 38.38 26.28 -9.15
CA ILE A 27 37.34 26.47 -8.16
C ILE A 27 36.98 25.04 -7.68
N THR A 28 37.65 24.60 -6.62
CA THR A 28 37.20 23.43 -5.86
C THR A 28 35.88 23.85 -5.20
N ALA A 29 34.74 23.35 -5.73
CA ALA A 29 33.49 23.43 -5.01
C ALA A 29 33.71 22.83 -3.61
N PRO A 30 33.29 23.49 -2.53
CA PRO A 30 33.44 22.92 -1.22
C PRO A 30 32.68 21.58 -1.21
N ALA A 31 33.40 20.50 -0.86
CA ALA A 31 32.74 19.24 -0.56
C ALA A 31 31.70 19.54 0.54
N LEU A 32 30.41 19.29 0.29
CA LEU A 32 29.41 19.39 1.34
C LEU A 32 29.86 18.50 2.49
N ALA A 33 30.10 19.10 3.65
CA ALA A 33 30.49 18.39 4.86
C ALA A 33 29.36 17.41 5.24
N ALA A 34 29.70 16.22 5.74
CA ALA A 34 28.72 15.31 6.31
C ALA A 34 27.92 16.06 7.40
N LEU A 35 26.62 15.80 7.50
CA LEU A 35 25.80 16.38 8.56
C LEU A 35 26.42 16.01 9.92
N SER A 36 26.46 16.97 10.84
CA SER A 36 26.88 16.71 12.21
C SER A 36 25.87 15.82 12.93
N ASP A 37 26.29 15.16 14.00
CA ASP A 37 25.39 14.33 14.82
C ASP A 37 24.22 15.15 15.37
N SER A 38 24.42 16.43 15.70
CA SER A 38 23.36 17.32 16.18
C SER A 38 22.34 17.67 15.10
N GLU A 39 22.77 17.88 13.85
CA GLU A 39 21.87 18.12 12.71
C GLU A 39 21.06 16.86 12.38
N MET A 40 21.70 15.69 12.42
CA MET A 40 21.03 14.41 12.22
C MET A 40 19.99 14.15 13.31
N ALA A 41 20.30 14.39 14.57
CA ALA A 41 19.37 14.24 15.69
C ALA A 41 18.17 15.22 15.60
N ALA A 42 18.42 16.48 15.19
CA ALA A 42 17.36 17.46 15.00
C ALA A 42 16.41 17.05 13.87
N ARG A 43 16.96 16.53 12.77
CA ARG A 43 16.19 16.03 11.62
C ARG A 43 15.33 14.81 12.00
N ASP A 44 15.90 13.87 12.74
CA ASP A 44 15.17 12.70 13.26
C ASP A 44 14.03 13.10 14.20
N ALA A 45 14.28 14.05 15.12
CA ALA A 45 13.26 14.58 16.02
C ALA A 45 12.11 15.25 15.26
N GLU A 46 12.42 16.00 14.19
CA GLU A 46 11.40 16.64 13.35
C GLU A 46 10.56 15.60 12.59
N ASN A 47 11.15 14.54 12.06
CA ASN A 47 10.41 13.46 11.41
C ASN A 47 9.44 12.79 12.38
N LYS A 48 9.89 12.50 13.61
CA LYS A 48 9.05 11.95 14.68
C LYS A 48 7.90 12.88 15.05
N ARG A 49 8.17 14.18 15.21
CA ARG A 49 7.17 15.20 15.52
C ARG A 49 6.08 15.27 14.44
N LEU A 50 6.48 15.39 13.17
CA LEU A 50 5.55 15.46 12.03
C LEU A 50 4.71 14.19 11.90
N THR A 51 5.32 13.02 12.10
CA THR A 51 4.57 11.75 12.09
C THR A 51 3.53 11.71 13.20
N ALA A 52 3.92 12.09 14.43
CA ALA A 52 3.02 12.11 15.57
C ALA A 52 1.84 13.08 15.36
N GLU A 53 2.08 14.24 14.74
CA GLU A 53 1.02 15.20 14.40
C GLU A 53 0.02 14.64 13.40
N LEU A 54 0.51 13.97 12.33
CA LEU A 54 -0.36 13.32 11.35
C LEU A 54 -1.20 12.21 11.99
N MET A 55 -0.57 11.37 12.81
CA MET A 55 -1.23 10.26 13.49
C MET A 55 -2.24 10.72 14.56
N ALA A 56 -2.00 11.85 15.24
CA ALA A 56 -2.89 12.40 16.27
C ALA A 56 -3.99 13.30 15.70
N LYS A 57 -3.94 13.67 14.42
CA LYS A 57 -4.91 14.59 13.81
C LYS A 57 -6.33 14.07 13.97
N PRO A 58 -7.27 14.85 14.57
CA PRO A 58 -8.66 14.41 14.71
C PRO A 58 -9.32 14.08 13.37
N ASN A 59 -9.99 12.94 13.31
CA ASN A 59 -10.78 12.53 12.15
C ASN A 59 -12.26 12.85 12.35
N GLU A 60 -12.68 14.06 12.00
CA GLU A 60 -14.07 14.50 12.12
C GLU A 60 -14.89 14.25 10.86
N LEU A 61 -14.26 13.98 9.74
CA LEU A 61 -14.88 13.91 8.42
C LEU A 61 -15.59 12.58 8.16
N THR A 62 -15.01 11.48 8.64
CA THR A 62 -15.54 10.17 8.33
C THR A 62 -16.56 9.69 9.36
N GLN A 63 -17.39 8.75 8.92
CA GLN A 63 -18.44 8.14 9.74
C GLN A 63 -17.84 7.39 10.93
N PRO A 64 -18.21 7.72 12.17
CA PRO A 64 -17.79 6.96 13.35
C PRO A 64 -18.55 5.64 13.48
N LEU A 65 -18.06 4.75 14.33
CA LEU A 65 -18.74 3.53 14.75
C LEU A 65 -19.85 3.88 15.77
N GLN A 66 -21.08 4.15 15.31
CA GLN A 66 -22.17 4.64 16.17
C GLN A 66 -23.55 4.05 15.85
N SER A 67 -23.68 3.29 14.77
CA SER A 67 -24.93 2.65 14.39
C SER A 67 -24.99 1.23 14.93
N LYS A 68 -26.22 0.67 15.06
CA LYS A 68 -26.41 -0.75 15.38
C LYS A 68 -25.67 -1.63 14.37
N TYR A 69 -25.80 -1.31 13.08
CA TYR A 69 -25.10 -1.98 12.00
C TYR A 69 -24.18 -1.02 11.28
N ASN A 70 -22.88 -1.25 11.36
CA ASN A 70 -21.81 -0.46 10.75
C ASN A 70 -21.23 -1.28 9.60
N HIS A 71 -21.65 -0.98 8.37
CA HIS A 71 -21.31 -1.76 7.20
C HIS A 71 -19.94 -1.37 6.66
N VAL A 72 -19.13 -2.38 6.37
CA VAL A 72 -17.83 -2.29 5.70
C VAL A 72 -17.93 -3.04 4.38
N ILE A 73 -17.67 -2.36 3.28
CA ILE A 73 -17.78 -2.91 1.94
C ILE A 73 -16.40 -3.06 1.33
N THR A 74 -16.01 -4.29 1.00
CA THR A 74 -14.81 -4.58 0.19
C THR A 74 -15.17 -4.48 -1.27
N TYR A 75 -14.39 -3.70 -2.04
CA TYR A 75 -14.57 -3.54 -3.47
C TYR A 75 -13.23 -3.46 -4.18
N GLY A 76 -13.12 -4.06 -5.35
CA GLY A 76 -11.87 -4.10 -6.11
C GLY A 76 -11.77 -5.29 -7.04
N GLN A 77 -10.53 -5.72 -7.29
CA GLN A 77 -10.21 -6.83 -8.19
C GLN A 77 -9.99 -8.17 -7.45
N SER A 78 -9.20 -9.07 -8.01
CA SER A 78 -8.98 -10.42 -7.49
C SER A 78 -8.40 -10.47 -6.07
N LEU A 79 -7.53 -9.53 -5.70
CA LEU A 79 -7.04 -9.41 -4.31
C LEU A 79 -8.15 -9.00 -3.34
N ALA A 80 -9.13 -8.24 -3.79
CA ALA A 80 -10.30 -7.94 -3.00
C ALA A 80 -11.26 -9.13 -2.89
N SER A 81 -11.46 -9.91 -3.97
CA SER A 81 -12.34 -11.09 -3.96
C SER A 81 -11.75 -12.30 -3.23
N ALA A 82 -10.51 -12.23 -2.80
CA ALA A 82 -9.77 -13.32 -2.18
C ALA A 82 -9.51 -14.51 -3.13
N ALA A 83 -9.20 -14.22 -4.40
CA ALA A 83 -8.82 -15.23 -5.38
C ALA A 83 -7.63 -16.05 -4.87
N GLU A 84 -7.70 -17.39 -5.02
CA GLU A 84 -6.71 -18.35 -4.53
C GLU A 84 -6.53 -18.36 -2.99
N GLY A 85 -7.45 -17.70 -2.23
CA GLY A 85 -7.39 -17.60 -0.77
C GLY A 85 -7.75 -18.88 -0.01
N TRP A 86 -8.02 -19.99 -0.71
CA TRP A 86 -8.25 -21.27 -0.05
C TRP A 86 -6.93 -21.91 0.43
N PRO A 87 -7.00 -22.74 1.51
CA PRO A 87 -8.16 -23.03 2.35
C PRO A 87 -8.56 -21.82 3.21
N ALA A 88 -9.86 -21.70 3.54
CA ALA A 88 -10.30 -20.74 4.52
C ALA A 88 -9.77 -21.13 5.91
N LEU A 89 -9.24 -20.16 6.67
CA LEU A 89 -8.67 -20.35 7.99
C LEU A 89 -9.58 -19.87 9.11
N SER A 90 -10.35 -18.79 8.85
CA SER A 90 -11.26 -18.17 9.81
C SER A 90 -12.68 -18.76 9.67
N VAL A 91 -12.79 -20.09 9.65
CA VAL A 91 -14.05 -20.82 9.38
C VAL A 91 -15.07 -20.76 10.52
N ALA A 92 -14.63 -20.52 11.74
CA ALA A 92 -15.50 -20.31 12.91
C ALA A 92 -15.65 -18.82 13.21
N PRO A 93 -16.87 -18.31 13.43
CA PRO A 93 -17.08 -16.96 13.93
C PRO A 93 -16.32 -16.74 15.25
N ARG A 94 -15.54 -15.66 15.33
CA ARG A 94 -14.74 -15.39 16.52
C ARG A 94 -15.36 -14.34 17.43
N TYR A 95 -16.06 -13.40 16.81
CA TYR A 95 -16.76 -12.30 17.46
C TYR A 95 -18.20 -12.22 16.94
N ASP A 96 -18.93 -11.23 17.43
CA ASP A 96 -20.29 -10.92 17.03
C ASP A 96 -20.40 -10.11 15.71
N ASN A 97 -19.31 -10.05 14.93
CA ASN A 97 -19.33 -9.49 13.59
C ASN A 97 -20.25 -10.28 12.66
N LEU A 98 -20.83 -9.59 11.69
CA LEU A 98 -21.82 -10.13 10.76
C LEU A 98 -21.33 -10.05 9.31
N MET A 99 -21.96 -10.84 8.45
CA MET A 99 -21.85 -10.74 7.00
C MET A 99 -23.24 -10.81 6.36
N LEU A 100 -23.35 -10.33 5.12
CA LEU A 100 -24.60 -10.36 4.36
C LEU A 100 -24.71 -11.67 3.57
N GLY A 101 -25.53 -12.62 4.04
CA GLY A 101 -25.65 -13.98 3.52
C GLY A 101 -24.68 -14.96 4.18
N ASP A 102 -24.49 -16.15 3.59
CA ASP A 102 -23.61 -17.21 4.09
C ASP A 102 -22.14 -17.05 3.65
N SER A 103 -21.85 -16.01 2.87
CA SER A 103 -20.51 -15.56 2.46
C SER A 103 -20.51 -14.04 2.41
N PRO A 104 -19.41 -13.35 2.76
CA PRO A 104 -19.31 -11.91 2.50
C PRO A 104 -19.35 -11.58 1.01
N ARG A 105 -18.98 -12.52 0.13
CA ARG A 105 -18.97 -12.38 -1.33
C ARG A 105 -20.33 -12.74 -1.95
N SER A 106 -20.55 -12.19 -3.15
CA SER A 106 -21.76 -12.47 -3.94
C SER A 106 -21.80 -13.90 -4.47
N ALA A 107 -22.99 -14.47 -4.58
CA ALA A 107 -23.28 -15.69 -5.33
C ALA A 107 -23.12 -15.53 -6.86
N ALA A 108 -22.95 -14.32 -7.37
CA ALA A 108 -22.61 -14.02 -8.75
C ALA A 108 -21.12 -13.64 -8.85
N PHE A 109 -20.34 -14.41 -9.60
CA PHE A 109 -18.89 -14.19 -9.72
C PHE A 109 -18.53 -12.83 -10.37
N SER A 110 -19.33 -12.38 -11.35
CA SER A 110 -19.09 -11.11 -12.06
C SER A 110 -20.41 -10.51 -12.55
N GLY A 111 -20.31 -9.33 -13.19
CA GLY A 111 -21.46 -8.61 -13.74
C GLY A 111 -22.16 -7.72 -12.70
N ALA A 112 -23.30 -7.16 -13.09
CA ALA A 112 -23.98 -6.10 -12.35
C ALA A 112 -24.69 -6.52 -11.06
N THR A 113 -24.71 -7.81 -10.73
CA THR A 113 -25.57 -8.34 -9.66
C THR A 113 -24.77 -8.69 -8.41
N PHE A 114 -25.19 -8.16 -7.27
CA PHE A 114 -24.83 -8.67 -5.95
C PHE A 114 -25.97 -9.51 -5.41
N LYS A 115 -25.72 -10.80 -5.22
CA LYS A 115 -26.69 -11.73 -4.64
C LYS A 115 -26.07 -12.40 -3.41
N PRO A 116 -26.61 -12.20 -2.20
CA PRO A 116 -26.13 -12.90 -1.01
C PRO A 116 -26.23 -14.42 -1.18
N VAL A 117 -25.20 -15.15 -0.81
CA VAL A 117 -25.22 -16.62 -0.78
C VAL A 117 -26.23 -17.03 0.30
N GLY A 118 -27.07 -18.01 0.04
CA GLY A 118 -28.11 -18.47 0.98
C GLY A 118 -29.30 -17.53 1.15
N GLY A 119 -29.24 -16.32 0.62
CA GLY A 119 -30.27 -15.29 0.75
C GLY A 119 -29.83 -14.10 1.57
N ALA A 120 -30.66 -13.04 1.58
CA ALA A 120 -30.37 -11.82 2.33
C ALA A 120 -30.68 -12.02 3.82
N ALA A 121 -29.65 -12.18 4.63
CA ALA A 121 -29.72 -12.24 6.09
C ALA A 121 -28.40 -11.78 6.69
N PHE A 122 -28.41 -11.25 7.91
CA PHE A 122 -27.18 -11.06 8.68
C PHE A 122 -26.82 -12.38 9.37
N THR A 123 -25.69 -12.95 9.02
CA THR A 123 -25.15 -14.19 9.60
C THR A 123 -23.79 -13.91 10.26
N PRO A 124 -23.35 -14.75 11.20
CA PRO A 124 -22.05 -14.58 11.85
C PRO A 124 -20.90 -14.59 10.84
N LEU A 125 -20.02 -13.57 10.92
CA LEU A 125 -18.89 -13.42 10.01
C LEU A 125 -17.89 -14.55 10.14
N ARG A 126 -17.57 -15.18 9.00
CA ARG A 126 -16.55 -16.22 8.87
C ARG A 126 -15.99 -16.25 7.46
N ALA A 127 -14.83 -16.85 7.28
CA ALA A 127 -14.31 -17.17 5.96
C ALA A 127 -14.93 -18.48 5.44
N VAL A 128 -15.20 -18.52 4.14
CA VAL A 128 -15.74 -19.68 3.44
C VAL A 128 -14.98 -19.90 2.15
N VAL A 129 -14.85 -21.16 1.71
CA VAL A 129 -14.34 -21.46 0.37
C VAL A 129 -15.52 -21.45 -0.60
N GLN A 130 -15.44 -20.57 -1.59
CA GLN A 130 -16.48 -20.35 -2.59
C GLN A 130 -16.01 -20.86 -3.95
N GLN A 131 -16.81 -21.69 -4.61
CA GLN A 131 -16.44 -22.30 -5.87
C GLN A 131 -16.39 -21.29 -7.00
N LYS A 132 -15.24 -21.15 -7.65
CA LYS A 132 -15.03 -20.16 -8.73
C LYS A 132 -15.95 -20.41 -9.94
N SER A 133 -16.18 -21.66 -10.30
CA SER A 133 -17.05 -22.02 -11.42
C SER A 133 -18.56 -21.80 -11.14
N ASN A 134 -18.94 -21.76 -9.87
CA ASN A 134 -20.30 -21.46 -9.43
C ASN A 134 -20.27 -20.80 -8.04
N ALA A 135 -20.22 -19.49 -8.04
CA ALA A 135 -20.07 -18.69 -6.82
C ALA A 135 -21.24 -18.82 -5.81
N ALA A 136 -22.35 -19.43 -6.18
CA ALA A 136 -23.43 -19.77 -5.24
C ALA A 136 -23.12 -21.01 -4.38
N VAL A 137 -22.06 -21.77 -4.71
CA VAL A 137 -21.69 -23.00 -4.00
C VAL A 137 -20.56 -22.75 -3.03
N LEU A 138 -20.83 -23.02 -1.75
CA LEU A 138 -19.82 -23.09 -0.72
C LEU A 138 -19.27 -24.52 -0.62
N LEU A 139 -17.96 -24.64 -0.56
CA LEU A 139 -17.27 -25.92 -0.42
C LEU A 139 -17.09 -26.25 1.06
N ASP A 140 -17.60 -27.40 1.48
CA ASP A 140 -17.32 -27.97 2.79
C ASP A 140 -15.89 -28.55 2.88
N ALA A 141 -15.46 -28.94 4.07
CA ALA A 141 -14.12 -29.44 4.31
C ALA A 141 -13.77 -30.67 3.45
N GLU A 142 -14.75 -31.57 3.18
CA GLU A 142 -14.53 -32.75 2.36
C GLU A 142 -14.26 -32.39 0.89
N LYS A 143 -14.97 -31.42 0.34
CA LYS A 143 -14.75 -30.93 -1.03
C LYS A 143 -13.45 -30.14 -1.13
N VAL A 144 -13.14 -29.31 -0.14
CA VAL A 144 -11.89 -28.56 -0.08
C VAL A 144 -10.68 -29.51 -0.06
N ALA A 145 -10.76 -30.62 0.70
CA ALA A 145 -9.69 -31.64 0.76
C ALA A 145 -9.45 -32.35 -0.58
N LYS A 146 -10.36 -32.26 -1.52
CA LYS A 146 -10.27 -32.88 -2.86
C LYS A 146 -9.87 -31.88 -3.96
N LEU A 147 -9.64 -30.61 -3.62
CA LEU A 147 -9.23 -29.59 -4.60
C LEU A 147 -7.84 -29.88 -5.16
N ASP A 148 -7.66 -29.62 -6.44
CA ASP A 148 -6.32 -29.60 -7.04
C ASP A 148 -5.48 -28.50 -6.36
N PRO A 149 -4.21 -28.75 -6.03
CA PRO A 149 -3.32 -27.74 -5.43
C PRO A 149 -3.24 -26.42 -6.21
N LYS A 150 -3.57 -26.44 -7.51
CA LYS A 150 -3.61 -25.27 -8.38
C LYS A 150 -5.01 -24.66 -8.54
N ALA A 151 -6.00 -25.17 -7.80
CA ALA A 151 -7.34 -24.61 -7.83
C ALA A 151 -7.32 -23.11 -7.44
N GLN A 152 -8.14 -22.31 -8.11
CA GLN A 152 -8.20 -20.88 -7.93
C GLN A 152 -9.44 -20.45 -7.15
N GLU A 153 -9.89 -21.29 -6.25
CA GLU A 153 -11.10 -21.03 -5.46
C GLU A 153 -10.88 -19.83 -4.52
N GLU A 154 -11.94 -19.06 -4.29
CA GLU A 154 -11.92 -17.95 -3.35
C GLU A 154 -12.06 -18.49 -1.92
N GLY A 155 -11.31 -17.94 -0.97
CA GLY A 155 -11.22 -18.49 0.38
C GLY A 155 -11.17 -17.45 1.48
N GLU A 156 -10.11 -17.45 2.25
CA GLU A 156 -9.84 -16.44 3.29
C GLU A 156 -9.81 -15.06 2.65
N SER A 157 -10.50 -14.08 3.25
CA SER A 157 -10.61 -12.75 2.68
C SER A 157 -10.25 -11.66 3.70
N VAL A 158 -9.83 -10.51 3.19
CA VAL A 158 -9.27 -9.42 4.02
C VAL A 158 -10.29 -8.88 5.02
N GLU A 159 -11.57 -8.76 4.65
CA GLU A 159 -12.61 -8.21 5.52
C GLU A 159 -12.85 -9.09 6.76
N VAL A 160 -12.69 -10.41 6.66
CA VAL A 160 -12.85 -11.29 7.82
C VAL A 160 -11.73 -11.02 8.84
N GLY A 161 -10.48 -10.99 8.38
CA GLY A 161 -9.34 -10.63 9.23
C GLY A 161 -9.46 -9.22 9.80
N ALA A 162 -9.88 -8.26 8.97
CA ALA A 162 -9.99 -6.85 9.36
C ALA A 162 -11.07 -6.61 10.42
N LEU A 163 -12.27 -7.13 10.22
CA LEU A 163 -13.34 -6.92 11.17
C LEU A 163 -13.08 -7.64 12.50
N ASN A 164 -12.47 -8.82 12.47
CA ASN A 164 -12.07 -9.52 13.70
C ASN A 164 -11.03 -8.71 14.50
N MET A 165 -10.00 -8.18 13.84
CA MET A 165 -9.00 -7.36 14.52
C MET A 165 -9.58 -6.04 15.03
N ALA A 166 -10.36 -5.36 14.20
CA ALA A 166 -11.03 -4.11 14.60
C ALA A 166 -11.96 -4.34 15.80
N ARG A 167 -12.73 -5.44 15.79
CA ARG A 167 -13.64 -5.79 16.88
C ARG A 167 -12.89 -6.11 18.17
N ARG A 168 -11.80 -6.87 18.11
CA ARG A 168 -10.95 -7.12 19.27
C ARG A 168 -10.47 -5.83 19.91
N LEU A 169 -9.90 -4.93 19.09
CA LEU A 169 -9.38 -3.65 19.57
C LEU A 169 -10.48 -2.75 20.12
N TYR A 170 -11.65 -2.71 19.46
CA TYR A 170 -12.82 -1.96 19.91
C TYR A 170 -13.33 -2.44 21.27
N LEU A 171 -13.53 -3.75 21.45
CA LEU A 171 -13.98 -4.31 22.71
C LEU A 171 -12.96 -4.11 23.83
N HIS A 172 -11.67 -4.26 23.52
CA HIS A 172 -10.58 -3.95 24.45
C HIS A 172 -10.60 -2.46 24.87
N HIS A 173 -10.79 -1.55 23.90
CA HIS A 173 -10.90 -0.10 24.16
C HIS A 173 -12.07 0.22 25.11
N LEU A 174 -13.18 -0.49 24.97
CA LEU A 174 -14.36 -0.31 25.85
C LEU A 174 -14.25 -1.05 27.19
N GLY A 175 -13.28 -1.95 27.37
CA GLY A 175 -13.20 -2.85 28.54
C GLY A 175 -14.38 -3.82 28.61
N ARG A 176 -14.88 -4.30 27.48
CA ARG A 176 -16.06 -5.18 27.36
C ARG A 176 -15.74 -6.41 26.53
N ASP A 177 -16.46 -7.50 26.78
CA ASP A 177 -16.37 -8.73 25.97
C ASP A 177 -17.31 -8.70 24.77
N THR A 178 -18.41 -7.93 24.83
CA THR A 178 -19.41 -7.79 23.78
C THR A 178 -19.97 -6.37 23.72
N ASP A 179 -20.45 -5.96 22.55
CA ASP A 179 -21.25 -4.74 22.40
C ASP A 179 -22.30 -4.96 21.30
N PRO A 180 -23.48 -5.46 21.67
CA PRO A 180 -24.54 -5.77 20.72
C PRO A 180 -25.17 -4.54 20.07
N ASP A 181 -24.88 -3.33 20.55
CA ASP A 181 -25.45 -2.08 20.01
C ASP A 181 -24.64 -1.50 18.83
N HIS A 182 -23.41 -1.96 18.63
CA HIS A 182 -22.55 -1.50 17.55
C HIS A 182 -21.85 -2.67 16.85
N LEU A 183 -22.54 -3.33 15.93
CA LEU A 183 -22.03 -4.49 15.19
C LEU A 183 -21.37 -4.07 13.88
N LEU A 184 -20.30 -4.77 13.49
CA LEU A 184 -19.69 -4.64 12.18
C LEU A 184 -20.31 -5.64 11.21
N VAL A 185 -20.64 -5.18 10.00
CA VAL A 185 -21.22 -6.02 8.92
C VAL A 185 -20.27 -5.98 7.72
N ALA A 186 -19.96 -7.13 7.15
CA ALA A 186 -19.12 -7.25 5.95
C ALA A 186 -19.95 -7.58 4.71
N SER A 187 -19.63 -6.93 3.58
CA SER A 187 -19.96 -7.38 2.24
C SER A 187 -18.77 -7.23 1.31
N ASN A 188 -18.61 -8.14 0.36
CA ASN A 188 -17.55 -8.08 -0.63
C ASN A 188 -18.17 -8.08 -2.04
N ALA A 189 -18.20 -6.91 -2.67
CA ALA A 189 -18.79 -6.67 -3.98
C ALA A 189 -17.76 -6.77 -5.13
N SER A 190 -16.56 -7.28 -4.87
CA SER A 190 -15.43 -7.30 -5.80
C SER A 190 -15.63 -8.23 -6.98
N THR A 191 -14.83 -8.00 -8.04
CA THR A 191 -14.80 -8.84 -9.24
C THR A 191 -13.38 -8.95 -9.78
N SER A 192 -12.90 -10.17 -9.95
CA SER A 192 -11.55 -10.44 -10.46
C SER A 192 -11.31 -9.90 -11.87
N GLY A 193 -10.07 -9.49 -12.16
CA GLY A 193 -9.62 -9.10 -13.50
C GLY A 193 -10.23 -7.78 -13.99
N ARG A 194 -10.39 -6.79 -13.11
CA ARG A 194 -11.00 -5.50 -13.45
C ARG A 194 -10.06 -4.32 -13.23
N SER A 195 -10.05 -3.42 -14.20
CA SER A 195 -9.44 -2.09 -14.07
C SER A 195 -10.33 -1.14 -13.25
N VAL A 196 -9.75 -0.05 -12.75
CA VAL A 196 -10.51 1.01 -12.09
C VAL A 196 -11.64 1.57 -12.98
N ALA A 197 -11.39 1.68 -14.29
CA ALA A 197 -12.40 2.13 -15.25
C ALA A 197 -13.60 1.19 -15.34
N GLN A 198 -13.38 -0.12 -15.33
CA GLN A 198 -14.46 -1.11 -15.37
C GLN A 198 -15.28 -1.12 -14.08
N LEU A 199 -14.63 -0.92 -12.93
CA LEU A 199 -15.28 -0.87 -11.63
C LEU A 199 -15.97 0.47 -11.33
N SER A 200 -15.72 1.51 -12.13
CA SER A 200 -16.36 2.82 -12.00
C SER A 200 -17.84 2.79 -12.39
N LYS A 201 -18.63 3.73 -11.89
CA LYS A 201 -20.06 3.90 -12.19
C LYS A 201 -20.37 3.94 -13.69
N SER A 202 -19.47 4.59 -14.46
CA SER A 202 -19.55 4.64 -15.92
C SER A 202 -18.91 3.43 -16.63
N GLY A 203 -18.45 2.43 -15.90
CA GLY A 203 -17.83 1.22 -16.47
C GLY A 203 -18.84 0.37 -17.23
N GLY A 204 -18.46 -0.07 -18.45
CA GLY A 204 -19.36 -0.83 -19.33
C GLY A 204 -19.78 -2.21 -18.79
N THR A 205 -19.11 -2.71 -17.76
CA THR A 205 -19.42 -3.99 -17.09
C THR A 205 -20.53 -3.87 -16.05
N ASN A 206 -20.91 -2.64 -15.66
CA ASN A 206 -21.91 -2.33 -14.62
C ASN A 206 -21.65 -2.94 -13.24
N GLU A 207 -20.44 -3.34 -12.92
CA GLU A 207 -20.09 -4.01 -11.65
C GLU A 207 -20.19 -3.06 -10.46
N TYR A 208 -20.13 -1.76 -10.67
CA TYR A 208 -20.44 -0.74 -9.66
C TYR A 208 -21.78 -0.98 -8.95
N ARG A 209 -22.80 -1.48 -9.68
CA ARG A 209 -24.12 -1.77 -9.11
C ARG A 209 -24.13 -2.86 -8.03
N ARG A 210 -23.08 -3.68 -7.98
CA ARG A 210 -22.92 -4.69 -6.91
C ARG A 210 -22.81 -4.02 -5.54
N VAL A 211 -22.12 -2.88 -5.47
CA VAL A 211 -21.95 -2.14 -4.23
C VAL A 211 -23.29 -1.56 -3.76
N THR A 212 -24.02 -0.87 -4.65
CA THR A 212 -25.32 -0.29 -4.31
C THR A 212 -26.31 -1.36 -3.88
N GLN A 213 -26.35 -2.52 -4.56
CA GLN A 213 -27.24 -3.63 -4.21
C GLN A 213 -26.87 -4.29 -2.87
N ALA A 214 -25.58 -4.40 -2.53
CA ALA A 214 -25.16 -4.91 -1.22
C ALA A 214 -25.63 -3.98 -0.10
N VAL A 215 -25.48 -2.66 -0.31
CA VAL A 215 -25.93 -1.63 0.63
C VAL A 215 -27.45 -1.61 0.77
N ASP A 216 -28.21 -1.64 -0.34
CA ASP A 216 -29.68 -1.69 -0.32
C ASP A 216 -30.20 -2.87 0.50
N GLN A 217 -29.65 -4.06 0.27
CA GLN A 217 -30.09 -5.27 0.97
C GLN A 217 -29.74 -5.24 2.46
N ALA A 218 -28.52 -4.79 2.82
CA ALA A 218 -28.13 -4.66 4.21
C ALA A 218 -28.96 -3.59 4.93
N LYS A 219 -29.24 -2.44 4.28
CA LYS A 219 -30.11 -1.39 4.81
C LYS A 219 -31.54 -1.89 5.03
N ALA A 220 -32.10 -2.61 4.06
CA ALA A 220 -33.44 -3.18 4.18
C ALA A 220 -33.57 -4.16 5.37
N LEU A 221 -32.53 -4.97 5.63
CA LEU A 221 -32.50 -5.84 6.81
C LEU A 221 -32.46 -5.06 8.13
N ALA A 222 -31.69 -3.98 8.17
CA ALA A 222 -31.63 -3.09 9.34
C ALA A 222 -32.98 -2.40 9.58
N ASP A 223 -33.62 -1.89 8.52
CA ASP A 223 -34.93 -1.22 8.58
C ASP A 223 -36.04 -2.17 9.07
N ALA A 224 -36.03 -3.41 8.57
CA ALA A 224 -36.99 -4.44 9.02
C ALA A 224 -36.85 -4.74 10.52
N GLN A 225 -35.68 -4.50 11.11
CA GLN A 225 -35.41 -4.64 12.54
C GLN A 225 -35.55 -3.32 13.31
N GLN A 226 -35.93 -2.22 12.64
CA GLN A 226 -35.98 -0.87 13.20
C GLN A 226 -34.64 -0.43 13.80
N ALA A 227 -33.53 -0.90 13.23
CA ALA A 227 -32.18 -0.65 13.70
C ALA A 227 -31.47 0.43 12.88
N SER A 228 -30.61 1.21 13.54
CA SER A 228 -29.76 2.19 12.85
C SER A 228 -28.71 1.51 11.99
N TYR A 229 -28.43 2.10 10.83
CA TYR A 229 -27.50 1.60 9.86
C TYR A 229 -26.60 2.72 9.34
N SER A 230 -25.34 2.43 9.14
CA SER A 230 -24.40 3.32 8.46
C SER A 230 -23.34 2.53 7.70
N ILE A 231 -22.72 3.15 6.72
CA ILE A 231 -21.52 2.65 6.05
C ILE A 231 -20.32 3.30 6.75
N SER A 232 -19.51 2.51 7.44
CA SER A 232 -18.36 3.01 8.18
C SER A 232 -17.11 3.11 7.30
N ALA A 233 -16.95 2.18 6.34
CA ALA A 233 -15.78 2.17 5.47
C ALA A 233 -16.01 1.45 4.13
N PHE A 234 -15.17 1.83 3.16
CA PHE A 234 -14.86 1.05 1.96
C PHE A 234 -13.43 0.55 2.04
N PHE A 235 -13.23 -0.74 1.71
CA PHE A 235 -11.91 -1.36 1.52
C PHE A 235 -11.67 -1.53 0.03
N TRP A 236 -10.78 -0.73 -0.52
CA TRP A 236 -10.44 -0.75 -1.94
C TRP A 236 -9.13 -1.50 -2.17
N LEU A 237 -9.21 -2.67 -2.85
CA LEU A 237 -8.05 -3.48 -3.22
C LEU A 237 -8.06 -3.70 -4.74
N GLN A 238 -7.45 -2.77 -5.46
CA GLN A 238 -7.33 -2.79 -6.91
C GLN A 238 -6.14 -1.92 -7.33
N GLY A 239 -5.44 -2.29 -8.39
CA GLY A 239 -4.34 -1.50 -8.96
C GLY A 239 -3.50 -2.33 -9.92
N GLU A 240 -3.23 -3.61 -9.64
CA GLU A 240 -2.39 -4.48 -10.46
C GLU A 240 -2.88 -4.59 -11.89
N PHE A 241 -4.20 -4.61 -12.10
CA PHE A 241 -4.79 -4.72 -13.42
C PHE A 241 -4.61 -3.46 -14.27
N ASP A 242 -4.46 -2.29 -13.65
CA ASP A 242 -4.21 -1.04 -14.35
C ASP A 242 -2.76 -0.88 -14.82
N TYR A 243 -1.81 -1.66 -14.28
CA TYR A 243 -0.48 -1.79 -14.90
C TYR A 243 -0.53 -2.51 -16.26
N SER A 244 -1.55 -3.35 -16.50
CA SER A 244 -1.79 -3.94 -17.81
C SER A 244 -2.59 -3.00 -18.68
N HIS A 245 -2.26 -2.89 -19.97
CA HIS A 245 -3.03 -2.09 -20.94
C HIS A 245 -4.23 -2.86 -21.52
N THR A 246 -4.78 -3.81 -20.76
CA THR A 246 -5.93 -4.63 -21.19
C THR A 246 -7.20 -4.19 -20.46
N ASN A 247 -8.36 -4.43 -21.08
CA ASN A 247 -9.68 -4.20 -20.48
C ASN A 247 -9.85 -2.80 -19.85
N GLY A 248 -9.32 -1.77 -20.50
CA GLY A 248 -9.41 -0.38 -20.04
C GLY A 248 -8.42 -0.02 -18.93
N GLY A 249 -7.52 -0.92 -18.55
CA GLY A 249 -6.40 -0.62 -17.66
C GLY A 249 -5.43 0.34 -18.33
N LYS A 250 -4.89 1.28 -17.57
CA LYS A 250 -3.90 2.26 -18.00
C LYS A 250 -2.87 2.46 -16.92
N ASN A 251 -1.61 2.19 -17.26
CA ASN A 251 -0.47 2.52 -16.40
C ASN A 251 -0.18 4.03 -16.48
N ASP A 252 -1.12 4.84 -15.98
CA ASP A 252 -1.07 6.30 -15.97
C ASP A 252 -1.55 6.82 -14.62
N LYS A 253 -0.67 7.51 -13.92
CA LYS A 253 -0.89 7.98 -12.55
C LYS A 253 -2.10 8.93 -12.46
N ASP A 254 -2.13 9.94 -13.30
CA ASP A 254 -3.15 10.99 -13.23
C ASP A 254 -4.52 10.47 -13.67
N TYR A 255 -4.54 9.61 -14.68
CA TYR A 255 -5.77 8.92 -15.09
C TYR A 255 -6.32 8.06 -13.96
N TYR A 256 -5.47 7.25 -13.29
CA TYR A 256 -5.90 6.39 -12.19
C TYR A 256 -6.42 7.22 -11.01
N LYS A 257 -5.69 8.29 -10.63
CA LYS A 257 -6.12 9.24 -9.58
C LYS A 257 -7.50 9.83 -9.89
N ALA A 258 -7.69 10.33 -11.10
CA ALA A 258 -8.96 10.95 -11.51
C ALA A 258 -10.12 9.94 -11.46
N LYS A 259 -9.91 8.71 -11.97
CA LYS A 259 -10.92 7.65 -11.97
C LYS A 259 -11.27 7.18 -10.57
N LEU A 260 -10.27 7.00 -9.72
CA LEU A 260 -10.49 6.49 -8.37
C LEU A 260 -11.12 7.56 -7.46
N ARG A 261 -10.76 8.83 -7.63
CA ARG A 261 -11.42 9.95 -6.96
C ARG A 261 -12.92 10.00 -7.32
N GLN A 262 -13.23 9.95 -8.61
CA GLN A 262 -14.62 9.91 -9.07
C GLN A 262 -15.38 8.70 -8.53
N LEU A 263 -14.76 7.51 -8.53
CA LEU A 263 -15.38 6.30 -7.97
C LEU A 263 -15.75 6.47 -6.48
N ARG A 264 -14.82 6.99 -5.66
CA ARG A 264 -15.11 7.26 -4.24
C ARG A 264 -16.27 8.22 -4.06
N ASP A 265 -16.29 9.29 -4.82
CA ASP A 265 -17.34 10.32 -4.73
C ASP A 265 -18.70 9.77 -5.18
N ASP A 266 -18.73 8.96 -6.23
CA ASP A 266 -19.93 8.23 -6.66
C ASP A 266 -20.41 7.25 -5.58
N LEU A 267 -19.52 6.47 -4.99
CA LEU A 267 -19.85 5.54 -3.89
C LEU A 267 -20.45 6.29 -2.70
N TYR A 268 -19.87 7.41 -2.31
CA TYR A 268 -20.41 8.24 -1.23
C TYR A 268 -21.81 8.78 -1.56
N ALA A 269 -21.98 9.32 -2.76
CA ALA A 269 -23.26 9.91 -3.18
C ALA A 269 -24.37 8.85 -3.29
N ASP A 270 -24.09 7.72 -3.94
CA ASP A 270 -25.11 6.74 -4.28
C ASP A 270 -25.43 5.79 -3.11
N THR A 271 -24.47 5.55 -2.21
CA THR A 271 -24.68 4.58 -1.13
C THR A 271 -24.86 5.27 0.24
N ALA A 272 -23.87 6.00 0.70
CA ALA A 272 -23.92 6.61 2.02
C ALA A 272 -24.98 7.71 2.11
N LYS A 273 -25.05 8.61 1.14
CA LYS A 273 -26.08 9.65 1.13
C LYS A 273 -27.43 9.14 0.68
N ALA A 274 -27.52 8.52 -0.50
CA ALA A 274 -28.80 8.19 -1.09
C ALA A 274 -29.51 7.02 -0.42
N ILE A 275 -28.77 5.97 -0.02
CA ILE A 275 -29.34 4.75 0.57
C ILE A 275 -29.29 4.80 2.09
N ALA A 276 -28.12 5.03 2.70
CA ALA A 276 -27.98 5.02 4.14
C ALA A 276 -28.47 6.33 4.82
N GLY A 277 -28.62 7.42 4.07
CA GLY A 277 -29.06 8.71 4.63
C GLY A 277 -28.06 9.35 5.56
N GLN A 278 -26.75 9.02 5.43
CA GLN A 278 -25.69 9.56 6.30
C GLN A 278 -25.02 10.79 5.67
N GLU A 279 -24.69 11.77 6.49
CA GLU A 279 -24.02 12.98 6.06
C GLU A 279 -22.49 12.86 6.02
N LYS A 280 -21.92 12.11 6.98
CA LYS A 280 -20.47 11.87 7.03
C LYS A 280 -20.07 10.81 6.01
N MET A 281 -18.93 11.03 5.33
CA MET A 281 -18.45 10.05 4.36
C MET A 281 -17.92 8.80 5.06
N PRO A 282 -18.06 7.61 4.46
CA PRO A 282 -17.31 6.42 4.89
C PRO A 282 -15.81 6.67 4.80
N ALA A 283 -15.03 6.10 5.71
CA ALA A 283 -13.59 6.08 5.54
C ALA A 283 -13.21 5.22 4.33
N PHE A 284 -12.30 5.72 3.48
CA PHE A 284 -11.86 5.00 2.29
C PHE A 284 -10.45 4.46 2.51
N PHE A 285 -10.33 3.16 2.71
CA PHE A 285 -9.06 2.48 2.92
C PHE A 285 -8.59 1.85 1.63
N SER A 286 -7.37 2.16 1.21
CA SER A 286 -6.71 1.48 0.11
C SER A 286 -5.43 0.79 0.58
N TYR A 287 -5.06 -0.28 -0.10
CA TYR A 287 -3.71 -0.82 -0.02
C TYR A 287 -2.83 -0.14 -1.06
N GLN A 288 -1.52 -0.37 -1.01
CA GLN A 288 -0.67 -0.11 -2.16
C GLN A 288 -0.46 -1.39 -2.96
N THR A 289 -0.80 -1.29 -4.24
CA THR A 289 -0.69 -2.38 -5.21
C THR A 289 0.75 -2.91 -5.35
N ASP A 290 0.89 -4.21 -5.66
CA ASP A 290 2.19 -4.86 -5.83
C ASP A 290 2.90 -4.36 -7.11
N ALA A 291 4.10 -3.86 -6.95
CA ALA A 291 4.95 -3.43 -8.05
C ALA A 291 5.50 -4.57 -8.93
N LYS A 292 5.39 -5.85 -8.52
CA LYS A 292 5.68 -7.01 -9.40
C LYS A 292 4.81 -6.98 -10.66
N SER A 293 3.57 -6.51 -10.50
CA SER A 293 2.60 -6.40 -11.60
C SER A 293 2.89 -5.23 -12.52
N SER A 294 3.76 -4.29 -12.13
CA SER A 294 4.17 -3.19 -12.98
C SER A 294 4.97 -3.73 -14.16
N VAL A 295 4.59 -3.27 -15.35
CA VAL A 295 5.21 -3.74 -16.60
C VAL A 295 6.61 -3.18 -16.79
N LYS A 296 7.26 -3.74 -17.77
CA LYS A 296 8.65 -3.59 -18.27
C LYS A 296 9.36 -2.24 -18.11
N ASP A 297 8.67 -1.13 -17.94
CA ASP A 297 9.27 0.19 -17.69
C ASP A 297 9.62 0.44 -16.21
N GLY A 298 9.21 -0.47 -15.30
CA GLY A 298 9.43 -0.34 -13.87
C GLY A 298 8.64 0.79 -13.21
N SER A 299 7.65 1.36 -13.91
CA SER A 299 6.83 2.47 -13.42
C SER A 299 6.03 2.05 -12.17
N LEU A 300 6.05 2.90 -11.16
CA LEU A 300 5.23 2.79 -9.96
C LEU A 300 3.96 3.66 -10.06
N ALA A 301 3.51 4.00 -11.26
CA ALA A 301 2.45 4.98 -11.50
C ALA A 301 1.20 4.73 -10.65
N ILE A 302 0.71 3.50 -10.58
CA ILE A 302 -0.49 3.15 -9.82
C ILE A 302 -0.24 3.20 -8.31
N GLY A 303 0.85 2.60 -7.84
CA GLY A 303 1.21 2.65 -6.41
C GLY A 303 1.45 4.07 -5.91
N MET A 304 2.09 4.92 -6.72
CA MET A 304 2.27 6.35 -6.43
C MET A 304 0.93 7.10 -6.43
N ALA A 305 0.03 6.79 -7.37
CA ALA A 305 -1.32 7.36 -7.39
C ALA A 305 -2.09 7.08 -6.08
N GLN A 306 -2.01 5.85 -5.59
CA GLN A 306 -2.67 5.45 -4.34
C GLN A 306 -2.08 6.19 -3.12
N TRP A 307 -0.76 6.38 -3.09
CA TRP A 307 -0.11 7.14 -2.02
C TRP A 307 -0.45 8.63 -2.09
N GLU A 308 -0.37 9.25 -3.27
CA GLU A 308 -0.70 10.66 -3.45
C GLU A 308 -2.17 10.96 -3.10
N LEU A 309 -3.11 10.09 -3.48
CA LEU A 309 -4.52 10.24 -3.09
C LEU A 309 -4.72 10.23 -1.58
N ALA A 310 -3.99 9.38 -0.85
CA ALA A 310 -4.07 9.36 0.61
C ALA A 310 -3.50 10.65 1.27
N GLN A 311 -2.65 11.39 0.58
CA GLN A 311 -2.13 12.68 1.05
C GLN A 311 -3.03 13.86 0.67
N GLU A 312 -3.65 13.80 -0.53
CA GLU A 312 -4.43 14.89 -1.10
C GLU A 312 -5.90 14.88 -0.67
N GLU A 313 -6.46 13.68 -0.44
CA GLU A 313 -7.90 13.50 -0.26
C GLU A 313 -8.30 13.24 1.19
N PRO A 314 -9.09 14.13 1.80
CA PRO A 314 -9.61 13.90 3.14
C PRO A 314 -10.45 12.62 3.23
N GLY A 315 -10.29 11.86 4.31
CA GLY A 315 -11.01 10.60 4.52
C GLY A 315 -10.47 9.41 3.75
N TRP A 316 -9.32 9.57 3.08
CA TRP A 316 -8.58 8.52 2.38
C TRP A 316 -7.38 8.04 3.19
N TYR A 317 -7.22 6.74 3.33
CA TYR A 317 -6.16 6.15 4.16
C TYR A 317 -5.46 5.01 3.42
N LEU A 318 -4.18 5.18 3.11
CA LEU A 318 -3.34 4.11 2.58
C LEU A 318 -2.86 3.25 3.74
N VAL A 319 -3.30 1.99 3.80
CA VAL A 319 -2.97 1.07 4.90
C VAL A 319 -1.50 0.69 4.91
N GLY A 320 -0.97 0.37 3.74
CA GLY A 320 0.40 -0.06 3.51
C GLY A 320 0.52 -0.89 2.23
N PRO A 321 1.71 -1.41 1.92
CA PRO A 321 1.93 -2.22 0.74
C PRO A 321 1.45 -3.66 0.94
N VAL A 322 1.17 -4.36 -0.17
CA VAL A 322 0.76 -5.77 -0.16
C VAL A 322 1.95 -6.75 -0.24
N TYR A 323 3.12 -6.29 -0.66
CA TYR A 323 4.28 -7.16 -0.96
C TYR A 323 4.86 -7.94 0.22
N PRO A 324 4.71 -7.54 1.51
CA PRO A 324 5.44 -8.23 2.58
C PRO A 324 4.83 -9.56 3.01
N TYR A 325 3.60 -9.85 2.58
CA TYR A 325 2.81 -11.00 3.06
C TYR A 325 3.01 -12.23 2.20
N THR A 326 2.75 -13.42 2.77
CA THR A 326 2.85 -14.68 2.02
C THR A 326 1.88 -14.72 0.84
N ASP A 327 2.37 -15.14 -0.31
CA ASP A 327 1.64 -15.11 -1.58
C ASP A 327 1.75 -16.44 -2.37
N LYS A 328 0.95 -16.53 -3.42
CA LYS A 328 0.98 -17.60 -4.45
C LYS A 328 1.43 -17.04 -5.82
N GLY A 329 2.29 -16.02 -5.80
CA GLY A 329 2.75 -15.30 -6.99
C GLY A 329 1.98 -14.01 -7.22
N VAL A 330 0.78 -14.08 -7.80
CA VAL A 330 -0.06 -12.91 -8.10
C VAL A 330 -1.02 -12.57 -6.95
N HIS A 331 -1.50 -13.59 -6.24
CA HIS A 331 -2.47 -13.46 -5.17
C HIS A 331 -1.86 -13.84 -3.82
N LEU A 332 -2.39 -13.28 -2.76
CA LEU A 332 -1.99 -13.66 -1.41
C LEU A 332 -2.37 -15.12 -1.11
N SER A 333 -1.60 -15.78 -0.25
CA SER A 333 -2.03 -17.04 0.34
C SER A 333 -3.14 -16.79 1.36
N SER A 334 -3.81 -17.85 1.84
CA SER A 334 -4.83 -17.70 2.90
C SER A 334 -4.29 -17.00 4.15
N ASN A 335 -3.07 -17.33 4.59
CA ASN A 335 -2.40 -16.59 5.65
C ASN A 335 -2.11 -15.14 5.26
N GLY A 336 -1.69 -14.89 4.02
CA GLY A 336 -1.42 -13.53 3.53
C GLY A 336 -2.66 -12.65 3.56
N TYR A 337 -3.82 -13.15 3.07
CA TYR A 337 -5.10 -12.44 3.16
C TYR A 337 -5.51 -12.16 4.60
N ARG A 338 -5.39 -13.13 5.50
CA ARG A 338 -5.74 -12.94 6.90
C ARG A 338 -4.80 -11.97 7.58
N TRP A 339 -3.49 -12.07 7.33
CA TRP A 339 -2.48 -11.18 7.89
C TRP A 339 -2.69 -9.73 7.44
N PHE A 340 -2.82 -9.49 6.12
CA PHE A 340 -3.11 -8.16 5.60
C PHE A 340 -4.47 -7.64 6.12
N GLY A 341 -5.48 -8.51 6.23
CA GLY A 341 -6.74 -8.17 6.87
C GLY A 341 -6.55 -7.66 8.30
N GLN A 342 -5.70 -8.31 9.12
CA GLN A 342 -5.42 -7.84 10.48
C GLN A 342 -4.73 -6.46 10.49
N MET A 343 -3.83 -6.18 9.52
CA MET A 343 -3.26 -4.84 9.34
C MET A 343 -4.34 -3.81 9.03
N LEU A 344 -5.24 -4.12 8.11
CA LEU A 344 -6.34 -3.25 7.73
C LEU A 344 -7.27 -2.99 8.92
N GLY A 345 -7.55 -4.02 9.74
CA GLY A 345 -8.35 -3.89 10.97
C GLY A 345 -7.67 -3.02 12.04
N LYS A 346 -6.34 -3.07 12.16
CA LYS A 346 -5.56 -2.16 13.02
C LYS A 346 -5.75 -0.70 12.60
N VAL A 347 -5.59 -0.42 11.31
CA VAL A 347 -5.74 0.95 10.78
C VAL A 347 -7.19 1.43 10.86
N TYR A 348 -8.16 0.55 10.55
CA TYR A 348 -9.58 0.85 10.73
C TYR A 348 -9.90 1.26 12.17
N HIS A 349 -9.42 0.52 13.18
CA HIS A 349 -9.62 0.86 14.58
C HIS A 349 -9.06 2.25 14.90
N HIS A 350 -7.82 2.52 14.50
CA HIS A 350 -7.18 3.81 14.74
C HIS A 350 -7.95 4.99 14.12
N VAL A 351 -8.43 4.82 12.88
CA VAL A 351 -9.11 5.87 12.11
C VAL A 351 -10.58 6.02 12.48
N VAL A 352 -11.33 4.92 12.55
CA VAL A 352 -12.79 4.94 12.69
C VAL A 352 -13.23 4.91 14.15
N VAL A 353 -12.53 4.15 15.00
CA VAL A 353 -12.87 3.99 16.42
C VAL A 353 -12.20 5.06 17.26
N GLU A 354 -10.87 5.19 17.19
CA GLU A 354 -10.13 6.21 17.96
C GLU A 354 -10.26 7.62 17.36
N ARG A 355 -10.80 7.74 16.16
CA ARG A 355 -11.04 9.02 15.47
C ARG A 355 -9.77 9.81 15.19
N LYS A 356 -8.70 9.14 14.80
CA LYS A 356 -7.38 9.72 14.57
C LYS A 356 -6.99 9.68 13.08
N GLY A 357 -5.99 10.47 12.73
CA GLY A 357 -5.36 10.44 11.40
C GLY A 357 -4.49 9.19 11.22
N TRP A 358 -4.02 9.00 10.00
CA TRP A 358 -3.14 7.87 9.67
C TRP A 358 -2.15 8.27 8.59
N THR A 359 -0.92 7.81 8.73
CA THR A 359 0.08 7.79 7.66
C THR A 359 0.77 6.43 7.64
N PRO A 360 0.99 5.80 6.48
CA PRO A 360 1.82 4.59 6.40
C PRO A 360 3.30 4.93 6.65
N LEU A 361 4.15 3.93 6.78
CA LEU A 361 5.59 4.12 6.67
C LEU A 361 5.91 4.54 5.22
N ALA A 362 6.29 5.80 5.04
CA ALA A 362 6.47 6.43 3.72
C ALA A 362 7.61 7.44 3.74
N PRO A 363 8.31 7.67 2.60
CA PRO A 363 9.32 8.71 2.53
C PRO A 363 8.68 10.10 2.66
N ARG A 364 9.33 10.99 3.38
CA ARG A 364 8.96 12.39 3.52
C ARG A 364 9.70 13.27 2.51
N GLN A 365 11.00 13.06 2.42
CA GLN A 365 11.91 13.75 1.48
C GLN A 365 13.20 12.96 1.32
N ALA A 366 13.94 13.25 0.24
CA ALA A 366 15.30 12.78 0.06
C ALA A 366 16.22 13.96 -0.20
N THR A 367 17.39 13.99 0.42
CA THR A 367 18.39 15.06 0.24
C THR A 367 19.75 14.49 -0.13
N LEU A 368 20.42 15.15 -1.08
CA LEU A 368 21.75 14.80 -1.54
C LEU A 368 22.82 15.53 -0.70
N ASN A 369 23.77 14.77 -0.18
CA ASN A 369 24.95 15.29 0.52
C ASN A 369 26.22 14.57 0.01
N GLY A 370 26.88 15.14 -0.99
CA GLY A 370 28.00 14.49 -1.69
C GLY A 370 27.54 13.21 -2.39
N ARG A 371 28.09 12.06 -1.98
CA ARG A 371 27.72 10.73 -2.47
C ARG A 371 26.65 10.05 -1.59
N ASP A 372 26.25 10.68 -0.50
CA ASP A 372 25.22 10.18 0.38
C ASP A 372 23.85 10.77 -0.01
N VAL A 373 22.85 9.92 -0.12
CA VAL A 373 21.44 10.31 -0.22
C VAL A 373 20.78 9.95 1.10
N LEU A 374 20.28 10.96 1.81
CA LEU A 374 19.54 10.79 3.07
C LEU A 374 18.04 10.84 2.79
N ILE A 375 17.34 9.83 3.22
CA ILE A 375 15.89 9.70 3.04
C ILE A 375 15.23 9.75 4.41
N ASP A 376 14.41 10.79 4.63
CA ASP A 376 13.54 10.92 5.81
C ASP A 376 12.26 10.17 5.61
N PHE A 377 11.75 9.58 6.68
CA PHE A 377 10.49 8.85 6.66
C PHE A 377 9.49 9.36 7.70
N TYR A 378 8.21 9.28 7.35
CA TYR A 378 7.13 9.18 8.33
C TYR A 378 7.13 7.76 8.89
N VAL A 379 7.44 7.60 10.16
CA VAL A 379 7.57 6.30 10.83
C VAL A 379 6.52 6.19 11.93
N PRO A 380 5.43 5.43 11.72
CA PRO A 380 4.36 5.30 12.72
C PRO A 380 4.85 4.83 14.09
N HIS A 381 5.76 3.86 14.13
CA HIS A 381 6.37 3.33 15.36
C HIS A 381 7.90 3.22 15.22
N PRO A 382 8.64 4.31 15.48
CA PRO A 382 10.12 4.27 15.43
C PRO A 382 10.70 3.26 16.46
N PRO A 383 11.92 2.74 16.22
CA PRO A 383 12.81 3.01 15.10
C PRO A 383 12.48 2.21 13.83
N LEU A 384 13.07 2.64 12.72
CA LEU A 384 13.16 1.84 11.50
C LEU A 384 13.97 0.56 11.75
N ALA A 385 13.66 -0.50 11.01
CA ALA A 385 14.41 -1.75 11.00
C ALA A 385 14.41 -2.36 9.59
N PHE A 386 15.46 -3.11 9.25
CA PHE A 386 15.44 -3.99 8.09
C PHE A 386 14.97 -5.38 8.49
N ASP A 387 14.07 -5.95 7.68
CA ASP A 387 13.54 -7.30 7.86
C ASP A 387 13.30 -7.94 6.49
N GLN A 388 13.08 -9.24 6.44
CA GLN A 388 12.88 -9.98 5.20
C GLN A 388 11.38 -10.07 4.89
N PRO A 389 10.90 -9.53 3.74
CA PRO A 389 9.55 -9.77 3.27
C PRO A 389 9.39 -11.24 2.84
N TYR A 390 8.15 -11.72 2.84
CA TYR A 390 7.85 -13.03 2.27
C TYR A 390 7.60 -12.87 0.76
N ILE A 391 8.35 -13.65 -0.03
CA ILE A 391 8.13 -13.80 -1.47
C ILE A 391 7.71 -15.26 -1.68
N GLY A 392 6.45 -15.47 -2.07
CA GLY A 392 5.81 -16.76 -1.89
C GLY A 392 5.65 -17.06 -0.40
N HIS A 393 6.27 -18.15 0.04
CA HIS A 393 6.29 -18.55 1.46
C HIS A 393 7.70 -18.46 2.08
N GLN A 394 8.63 -17.74 1.46
CA GLN A 394 10.01 -17.66 1.92
C GLN A 394 10.38 -16.23 2.27
N ALA A 395 10.89 -16.02 3.48
CA ALA A 395 11.57 -14.79 3.86
C ALA A 395 12.84 -14.64 3.01
N ARG A 396 13.00 -13.53 2.32
CA ARG A 396 14.09 -13.32 1.36
C ARG A 396 14.75 -11.96 1.52
N ASP A 397 16.07 -11.96 1.34
CA ASP A 397 16.80 -10.74 1.14
C ASP A 397 16.50 -10.15 -0.24
N VAL A 398 16.41 -8.84 -0.29
CA VAL A 398 16.21 -8.05 -1.50
C VAL A 398 17.50 -7.27 -1.78
N LYS A 399 17.91 -7.19 -3.05
CA LYS A 399 19.09 -6.43 -3.48
C LYS A 399 18.98 -4.99 -2.94
N ASP A 400 20.08 -4.48 -2.38
CA ASP A 400 20.19 -3.12 -1.82
C ASP A 400 19.03 -2.77 -0.87
N LYS A 401 18.53 -3.75 -0.09
CA LYS A 401 17.37 -3.64 0.79
C LYS A 401 16.06 -3.19 0.10
N GLY A 402 16.00 -3.26 -1.23
CA GLY A 402 14.89 -2.81 -2.04
C GLY A 402 15.05 -1.41 -2.64
N PHE A 403 16.19 -0.75 -2.45
CA PHE A 403 16.47 0.57 -3.03
C PHE A 403 17.13 0.46 -4.40
N VAL A 404 16.80 1.41 -5.29
CA VAL A 404 17.44 1.64 -6.57
C VAL A 404 17.74 3.12 -6.68
N LEU A 405 18.98 3.49 -7.01
CA LEU A 405 19.42 4.85 -7.21
C LEU A 405 19.69 5.08 -8.70
N ARG A 406 19.23 6.18 -9.25
CA ARG A 406 19.44 6.59 -10.64
C ARG A 406 19.75 8.08 -10.72
N ASP A 407 20.50 8.47 -11.74
CA ASP A 407 20.75 9.86 -12.09
C ASP A 407 20.70 10.04 -13.62
N ASP A 408 21.13 11.20 -14.14
CA ASP A 408 21.11 11.50 -15.57
C ASP A 408 22.00 10.56 -16.42
N GLN A 409 22.92 9.82 -15.79
CA GLN A 409 23.79 8.83 -16.44
C GLN A 409 23.25 7.40 -16.35
N GLY A 410 22.08 7.19 -15.70
CA GLY A 410 21.44 5.89 -15.53
C GLY A 410 21.50 5.35 -14.10
N GLU A 411 21.44 4.02 -13.95
CA GLU A 411 21.50 3.37 -12.63
C GLU A 411 22.86 3.61 -11.95
N VAL A 412 22.82 3.93 -10.67
CA VAL A 412 24.00 4.19 -9.84
C VAL A 412 24.17 3.01 -8.88
N PRO A 413 25.34 2.35 -8.83
CA PRO A 413 25.62 1.35 -7.81
C PRO A 413 25.47 1.93 -6.41
N ILE A 414 24.91 1.14 -5.50
CA ILE A 414 24.80 1.49 -4.08
C ILE A 414 25.86 0.71 -3.32
N ASP A 415 26.81 1.41 -2.69
CA ASP A 415 27.87 0.79 -1.88
C ASP A 415 27.39 0.37 -0.50
N ALA A 416 26.41 1.10 0.08
CA ALA A 416 25.82 0.81 1.38
C ALA A 416 24.41 1.37 1.53
N VAL A 417 23.60 0.66 2.32
CA VAL A 417 22.26 1.09 2.77
C VAL A 417 22.22 0.94 4.29
N ASP A 418 22.14 2.07 4.99
CA ASP A 418 22.20 2.12 6.46
C ASP A 418 20.99 2.86 7.03
N ILE A 419 20.48 2.39 8.18
CA ILE A 419 19.63 3.21 9.05
C ILE A 419 20.57 4.03 9.93
N VAL A 420 20.55 5.35 9.74
CA VAL A 420 21.49 6.28 10.42
C VAL A 420 20.83 7.05 11.57
N ALA A 421 19.50 6.97 11.67
CA ALA A 421 18.71 7.45 12.80
C ALA A 421 17.37 6.68 12.82
N ASP A 422 16.56 6.84 13.86
CA ASP A 422 15.30 6.10 14.02
C ASP A 422 14.33 6.25 12.83
N THR A 423 14.47 7.33 12.06
CA THR A 423 13.57 7.68 10.95
C THR A 423 14.30 8.01 9.65
N ILE A 424 15.62 7.76 9.56
CA ILE A 424 16.44 8.18 8.42
C ILE A 424 17.24 7.00 7.88
N VAL A 425 17.13 6.79 6.55
CA VAL A 425 17.96 5.85 5.79
C VAL A 425 18.98 6.63 4.97
N ARG A 426 20.23 6.17 4.95
CA ARG A 426 21.30 6.64 4.09
C ARG A 426 21.61 5.63 2.99
N LEU A 427 21.66 6.10 1.74
CA LEU A 427 22.23 5.38 0.61
C LEU A 427 23.60 6.00 0.28
N ARG A 428 24.66 5.19 0.24
CA ARG A 428 25.97 5.59 -0.24
C ARG A 428 26.10 5.23 -1.71
N ALA A 429 26.22 6.24 -2.59
CA ALA A 429 26.41 6.03 -4.02
C ALA A 429 27.83 5.53 -4.34
N GLY A 430 27.96 4.54 -5.23
CA GLY A 430 29.23 3.97 -5.68
C GLY A 430 30.05 4.91 -6.58
N ARG A 431 29.47 6.00 -7.05
CA ARG A 431 30.11 7.08 -7.81
C ARG A 431 29.49 8.44 -7.46
N ASP A 432 30.09 9.50 -7.91
CA ASP A 432 29.48 10.83 -7.83
C ASP A 432 28.19 10.89 -8.64
N LEU A 433 27.21 11.61 -8.10
CA LEU A 433 25.88 11.74 -8.68
C LEU A 433 25.80 12.96 -9.61
N SER A 434 25.06 12.83 -10.71
CA SER A 434 24.86 13.89 -11.71
C SER A 434 23.39 14.28 -11.82
N GLY A 435 23.12 15.53 -12.21
CA GLY A 435 21.78 16.05 -12.45
C GLY A 435 20.88 16.01 -11.20
N GLN A 436 19.69 15.46 -11.35
CA GLN A 436 18.72 15.28 -10.26
C GLN A 436 18.53 13.78 -9.97
N PRO A 437 19.22 13.23 -8.97
CA PRO A 437 19.08 11.82 -8.63
C PRO A 437 17.66 11.47 -8.19
N ARG A 438 17.25 10.23 -8.50
CA ARG A 438 15.97 9.66 -8.10
C ARG A 438 16.18 8.34 -7.36
N ILE A 439 15.37 8.12 -6.36
CA ILE A 439 15.36 6.91 -5.56
C ILE A 439 14.04 6.19 -5.80
N SER A 440 14.11 4.93 -6.25
CA SER A 440 12.97 4.02 -6.23
C SER A 440 13.16 3.01 -5.10
N TYR A 441 12.06 2.59 -4.49
CA TYR A 441 12.06 1.54 -3.47
C TYR A 441 10.95 0.54 -3.74
N ALA A 442 11.22 -0.75 -3.49
CA ALA A 442 10.32 -1.87 -3.74
C ALA A 442 9.72 -1.87 -5.17
N SER A 443 10.49 -1.38 -6.14
CA SER A 443 10.10 -1.31 -7.55
C SER A 443 10.25 -2.68 -8.24
N HIS A 444 9.69 -2.80 -9.46
CA HIS A 444 9.84 -3.99 -10.29
C HIS A 444 11.31 -4.43 -10.47
N GLN A 445 12.25 -3.48 -10.54
CA GLN A 445 13.68 -3.75 -10.73
C GLN A 445 14.30 -4.59 -9.59
N VAL A 446 13.72 -4.53 -8.40
CA VAL A 446 14.12 -5.32 -7.22
C VAL A 446 13.07 -6.38 -6.87
N GLY A 447 12.23 -6.76 -7.84
CA GLY A 447 11.22 -7.81 -7.68
C GLY A 447 9.95 -7.36 -6.95
N GLY A 448 9.69 -6.06 -6.84
CA GLY A 448 8.48 -5.50 -6.23
C GLY A 448 8.47 -5.56 -4.70
N ALA A 449 9.59 -5.77 -4.05
CA ALA A 449 9.68 -5.93 -2.59
C ALA A 449 10.83 -5.12 -1.99
N GLY A 450 10.72 -4.80 -0.70
CA GLY A 450 11.75 -4.10 0.07
C GLY A 450 11.82 -4.61 1.51
N GLN A 451 12.88 -4.24 2.24
CA GLN A 451 13.19 -4.76 3.56
C GLN A 451 12.96 -3.77 4.71
N LEU A 452 12.46 -2.56 4.42
CA LEU A 452 12.29 -1.51 5.43
C LEU A 452 10.93 -1.61 6.11
N ARG A 453 10.92 -1.69 7.44
CA ARG A 453 9.73 -1.64 8.31
C ARG A 453 9.98 -0.78 9.54
N ASP A 454 8.93 -0.49 10.26
CA ASP A 454 9.02 0.09 11.59
C ASP A 454 9.12 -0.98 12.70
N SER A 455 9.10 -0.55 13.95
CA SER A 455 9.23 -1.40 15.12
C SER A 455 7.93 -1.53 15.91
N ASP A 456 6.76 -1.44 15.27
CA ASP A 456 5.46 -1.62 15.93
C ASP A 456 5.38 -2.97 16.64
N PRO A 457 5.22 -3.00 17.98
CA PRO A 457 5.16 -4.25 18.74
C PRO A 457 3.83 -4.99 18.62
N MET A 458 2.82 -4.39 17.94
CA MET A 458 1.47 -4.95 17.89
C MET A 458 1.46 -6.32 17.22
N ARG A 459 0.69 -7.23 17.81
CA ARG A 459 0.45 -8.56 17.28
C ARG A 459 -1.02 -8.73 16.92
N ALA A 460 -1.24 -9.50 15.86
CA ALA A 460 -2.57 -9.85 15.39
C ALA A 460 -3.37 -10.63 16.43
N ASP A 461 -4.69 -10.66 16.24
CA ASP A 461 -5.59 -11.55 16.96
C ASP A 461 -5.50 -13.01 16.46
N ALA A 462 -5.23 -13.19 15.16
CA ALA A 462 -5.08 -14.49 14.54
C ALA A 462 -3.61 -14.93 14.47
N THR A 463 -3.40 -16.25 14.42
CA THR A 463 -2.09 -16.90 14.30
C THR A 463 -1.86 -17.42 12.88
N TYR A 464 -0.61 -17.53 12.49
CA TYR A 464 -0.25 -18.20 11.23
C TYR A 464 -0.55 -19.70 11.34
N GLU A 465 -1.28 -20.25 10.35
CA GLU A 465 -1.67 -21.66 10.34
C GLU A 465 -0.99 -22.41 9.20
N TYR A 466 -0.63 -23.66 9.47
CA TYR A 466 -0.20 -24.60 8.46
C TYR A 466 -1.07 -25.87 8.49
N LEU A 467 -1.72 -26.15 7.38
CA LEU A 467 -2.59 -27.32 7.19
C LEU A 467 -1.91 -28.26 6.18
N PRO A 468 -1.21 -29.32 6.62
CA PRO A 468 -0.33 -30.11 5.76
C PRO A 468 -1.05 -30.79 4.59
N ASP A 469 -2.34 -31.13 4.75
CA ASP A 469 -3.15 -31.78 3.71
C ASP A 469 -3.73 -30.79 2.68
N LEU A 470 -3.65 -29.48 2.92
CA LEU A 470 -4.29 -28.44 2.13
C LEU A 470 -3.33 -27.37 1.62
N MET A 471 -2.14 -27.31 2.19
CA MET A 471 -1.15 -26.27 1.87
C MET A 471 0.15 -26.90 1.38
N PRO A 472 0.87 -26.22 0.47
CA PRO A 472 2.18 -26.72 0.04
C PRO A 472 3.18 -26.74 1.20
N ALA A 473 4.18 -27.62 1.12
CA ALA A 473 5.16 -27.79 2.20
C ALA A 473 5.91 -26.48 2.54
N GLU A 474 6.10 -25.60 1.58
CA GLU A 474 6.74 -24.30 1.73
C GLU A 474 5.95 -23.36 2.65
N ALA A 475 4.64 -23.56 2.77
CA ALA A 475 3.80 -22.80 3.71
C ALA A 475 4.04 -23.18 5.18
N ASN A 476 4.82 -24.22 5.47
CA ASN A 476 5.24 -24.56 6.83
C ASN A 476 6.39 -23.66 7.31
N ILE A 477 6.08 -22.39 7.52
CA ILE A 477 7.08 -21.42 8.01
C ILE A 477 7.20 -21.58 9.53
N LYS A 478 8.15 -22.40 9.98
CA LYS A 478 8.32 -22.79 11.40
C LYS A 478 8.36 -21.60 12.38
N ALA A 479 8.91 -20.48 11.96
CA ALA A 479 8.98 -19.27 12.79
C ALA A 479 7.60 -18.58 12.97
N LEU A 480 6.63 -18.87 12.11
CA LEU A 480 5.31 -18.24 12.12
C LEU A 480 4.21 -19.18 12.62
N VAL A 481 4.33 -20.49 12.35
CA VAL A 481 3.26 -21.46 12.67
C VAL A 481 2.86 -21.37 14.14
N HIS A 482 1.55 -21.16 14.38
CA HIS A 482 0.92 -20.93 15.68
C HIS A 482 1.36 -19.64 16.40
N GLN A 483 2.09 -18.73 15.71
CA GLN A 483 2.43 -17.43 16.26
C GLN A 483 1.46 -16.36 15.74
N PRO A 484 1.06 -15.38 16.57
CA PRO A 484 0.32 -14.22 16.11
C PRO A 484 1.12 -13.46 15.06
N TYR A 485 0.47 -13.03 13.96
CA TYR A 485 1.15 -12.25 12.92
C TYR A 485 1.74 -10.97 13.51
N PRO A 486 3.00 -10.61 13.18
CA PRO A 486 3.53 -9.30 13.50
C PRO A 486 2.81 -8.24 12.64
N LEU A 487 2.42 -7.12 13.25
CA LEU A 487 1.71 -6.04 12.56
C LEU A 487 2.61 -4.80 12.38
N HIS A 488 3.89 -5.02 12.03
CA HIS A 488 4.81 -3.96 11.64
C HIS A 488 4.29 -3.20 10.42
N ASN A 489 4.52 -1.91 10.36
CA ASN A 489 4.23 -1.11 9.18
C ASN A 489 5.43 -1.20 8.23
N TRP A 490 5.23 -1.81 7.07
CA TRP A 490 6.23 -1.89 6.01
C TRP A 490 6.20 -0.64 5.15
N SER A 491 7.38 -0.21 4.67
CA SER A 491 7.47 0.95 3.81
C SER A 491 6.73 0.71 2.49
N ILE A 492 5.96 1.72 2.09
CA ILE A 492 5.36 1.73 0.75
C ILE A 492 6.45 1.69 -0.33
N ALA A 493 6.10 1.19 -1.53
CA ALA A 493 6.91 1.38 -2.72
C ALA A 493 6.84 2.84 -3.17
N PHE A 494 7.96 3.42 -3.60
CA PHE A 494 8.00 4.82 -4.03
C PHE A 494 9.06 5.10 -5.09
N ASP A 495 8.90 6.22 -5.79
CA ASP A 495 9.89 6.82 -6.68
C ASP A 495 9.90 8.33 -6.46
N ILE A 496 10.96 8.85 -5.82
CA ILE A 496 11.10 10.26 -5.45
C ILE A 496 12.43 10.84 -5.92
N ALA A 497 12.47 12.15 -6.15
CA ALA A 497 13.69 12.88 -6.44
C ALA A 497 14.45 13.19 -5.15
N ALA A 498 15.81 13.21 -5.24
CA ALA A 498 16.64 13.77 -4.20
C ALA A 498 16.89 15.26 -4.50
N GLU A 499 16.64 16.11 -3.52
CA GLU A 499 16.94 17.54 -3.60
C GLU A 499 18.36 17.81 -3.10
N LYS A 500 19.02 18.82 -3.65
CA LYS A 500 20.31 19.26 -3.11
C LYS A 500 20.09 19.82 -1.70
N GLY A 501 20.81 19.29 -0.73
CA GLY A 501 20.79 19.82 0.63
C GLY A 501 21.15 21.32 0.64
N THR A 502 20.39 22.12 1.37
CA THR A 502 20.76 23.51 1.63
C THR A 502 22.03 23.49 2.48
N PRO A 503 23.12 24.19 2.09
CA PRO A 503 24.27 24.29 2.96
C PRO A 503 23.86 24.84 4.33
N PRO A 504 24.41 24.33 5.44
CA PRO A 504 24.13 24.89 6.75
C PRO A 504 24.41 26.40 6.73
N HIS A 505 23.49 27.18 7.27
CA HIS A 505 23.68 28.61 7.46
C HIS A 505 25.00 28.82 8.22
N GLN A 506 26.01 29.35 7.54
CA GLN A 506 27.17 29.87 8.25
C GLN A 506 26.65 31.01 9.15
N PRO A 507 26.92 30.98 10.44
CA PRO A 507 26.62 32.15 11.28
C PRO A 507 27.40 33.32 10.70
N VAL A 508 26.70 34.37 10.35
CA VAL A 508 27.29 35.66 9.99
C VAL A 508 28.05 36.09 11.23
N SER A 509 29.41 36.06 11.17
CA SER A 509 30.24 36.65 12.20
C SER A 509 29.93 38.14 12.22
N GLU A 510 29.28 38.65 13.30
CA GLU A 510 29.21 40.05 13.62
C GLU A 510 30.59 40.66 13.94
#